data_dbe59eaef28379201861d6381aaa3b9c
#
_entry.id   dbe59eaef28379201861d6381aaa3b9c
#
_cell.length_a   1.000
_cell.length_b   1.000
_cell.length_c   1.000
_cell.angle_alpha   90.00
_cell.angle_beta   90.00
_cell.angle_gamma   90.00
#
_symmetry.space_group_name_H-M   'P 1'
#
loop_
_entity.id
_entity.type
_entity.pdbx_description
1 polymer ?
#
loop_
_entity_poly.entity_id
_entity_poly.type
_entity_poly.pdbx_seq_one_letter_code
_entity_poly.pdbx_strand_id
1 'polypeptide(L)'
;MFSEKDKYRKFRAYLKKLMNKCQLTAYGLGQISKLDPTFIRRLASGQRNPSRRTVLLIAVALRDYSTVITDGDIELLIKGSGFPPPRNL
;
A
#
# COMPACT_ATOMS: atom_id res chain seq x y z
N MET A 1 15.57 -18.23 -2.75
CA MET A 1 14.94 -18.05 -2.70
C MET A 1 14.01 -17.63 -2.69
N PHE A 2 13.42 -17.70 -2.98
CA PHE A 2 12.92 -17.13 -3.13
C PHE A 2 11.90 -16.58 -3.21
N SER A 3 11.81 -16.07 -3.14
CA SER A 3 10.90 -14.94 -3.10
C SER A 3 9.61 -15.20 -3.83
N GLU A 4 9.51 -16.22 -4.47
CA GLU A 4 8.25 -16.63 -5.06
C GLU A 4 7.20 -16.87 -4.01
N LYS A 5 7.62 -17.03 -2.76
CA LYS A 5 6.69 -17.23 -1.66
C LYS A 5 6.09 -15.94 -1.16
N ASP A 6 6.63 -14.80 -1.58
CA ASP A 6 6.07 -13.52 -1.21
C ASP A 6 5.18 -13.03 -2.35
N LYS A 7 3.93 -13.47 -2.31
CA LYS A 7 2.99 -13.08 -3.35
C LYS A 7 2.60 -11.61 -3.27
N TYR A 8 3.02 -10.93 -2.21
CA TYR A 8 2.76 -9.51 -2.05
C TYR A 8 3.96 -8.64 -2.37
N ARG A 9 4.97 -9.21 -3.00
CA ARG A 9 6.20 -8.47 -3.28
C ARG A 9 5.94 -7.23 -4.14
N LYS A 10 5.08 -7.35 -5.15
CA LYS A 10 4.75 -6.20 -5.99
C LYS A 10 4.02 -5.13 -5.20
N PHE A 11 3.10 -5.54 -4.35
CA PHE A 11 2.40 -4.60 -3.48
C PHE A 11 3.38 -3.84 -2.60
N ARG A 12 4.34 -4.54 -1.99
CA ARG A 12 5.32 -3.89 -1.11
C ARG A 12 6.18 -2.90 -1.87
N ALA A 13 6.59 -3.27 -3.08
CA ALA A 13 7.40 -2.39 -3.91
C ALA A 13 6.64 -1.12 -4.27
N TYR A 14 5.39 -1.26 -4.68
CA TYR A 14 4.56 -0.09 -5.00
C TYR A 14 4.26 0.74 -3.76
N LEU A 15 4.00 0.10 -2.64
CA LEU A 15 3.75 0.83 -1.39
C LEU A 15 4.92 1.73 -1.05
N LYS A 16 6.13 1.19 -1.07
CA LYS A 16 7.31 1.99 -0.78
C LYS A 16 7.51 3.09 -1.80
N LYS A 17 7.30 2.79 -3.07
CA LYS A 17 7.42 3.77 -4.13
C LYS A 17 6.46 4.93 -3.94
N LEU A 18 5.20 4.63 -3.62
CA LEU A 18 4.20 5.68 -3.45
C LEU A 18 4.41 6.48 -2.18
N MET A 19 4.83 5.83 -1.10
CA MET A 19 5.18 6.56 0.11
C MET A 19 6.33 7.52 -0.15
N ASN A 20 7.34 7.07 -0.88
CA ASN A 20 8.47 7.91 -1.23
C ASN A 20 8.04 9.05 -2.14
N LYS A 21 7.17 8.78 -3.10
CA LYS A 21 6.66 9.79 -4.02
C LYS A 21 5.93 10.91 -3.29
N CYS A 22 5.21 10.57 -2.22
CA CYS A 22 4.47 11.52 -1.39
C CYS A 22 5.29 12.06 -0.23
N GLN A 23 6.50 11.54 -0.05
CA GLN A 23 7.34 11.88 1.11
C GLN A 23 6.64 11.53 2.43
N LEU A 24 5.91 10.41 2.44
CA LEU A 24 5.23 9.93 3.63
C LEU A 24 6.08 8.92 4.36
N THR A 25 6.17 9.09 5.69
CA THR A 25 6.75 8.07 6.56
C THR A 25 5.66 7.06 6.93
N ALA A 26 6.09 5.95 7.55
CA ALA A 26 5.11 4.98 8.06
C ALA A 26 4.18 5.64 9.08
N TYR A 27 4.71 6.55 9.90
CA TYR A 27 3.90 7.27 10.86
C TYR A 27 2.83 8.12 10.15
N GLY A 28 3.24 8.86 9.13
CA GLY A 28 2.32 9.71 8.37
C GLY A 28 1.25 8.89 7.65
N LEU A 29 1.66 7.80 7.00
CA LEU A 29 0.68 6.94 6.34
C LEU A 29 -0.26 6.31 7.37
N GLY A 30 0.26 5.93 8.52
CA GLY A 30 -0.58 5.40 9.60
C GLY A 30 -1.67 6.36 10.01
N GLN A 31 -1.31 7.63 10.14
CA GLN A 31 -2.28 8.63 10.54
C GLN A 31 -3.40 8.81 9.52
N ILE A 32 -3.07 8.89 8.25
CA ILE A 32 -4.10 9.12 7.23
C ILE A 32 -4.90 7.87 6.90
N SER A 33 -4.33 6.69 7.09
CA SER A 33 -5.01 5.42 6.81
C SER A 33 -5.68 4.81 8.03
N LYS A 34 -5.42 5.38 9.22
CA LYS A 34 -5.92 4.87 10.49
C LYS A 34 -5.34 3.50 10.84
N LEU A 35 -4.14 3.22 10.35
CA LEU A 35 -3.43 1.98 10.64
C LEU A 35 -2.25 2.28 11.56
N ASP A 36 -1.84 1.27 12.31
CA ASP A 36 -0.68 1.40 13.20
C ASP A 36 0.59 1.57 12.36
N PRO A 37 1.42 2.60 12.63
CA PRO A 37 2.66 2.78 11.88
C PRO A 37 3.60 1.58 11.95
N THR A 38 3.64 0.88 13.08
CA THR A 38 4.45 -0.33 13.21
C THR A 38 3.98 -1.40 12.24
N PHE A 39 2.65 -1.52 12.11
CA PHE A 39 2.06 -2.46 11.15
C PHE A 39 2.45 -2.09 9.71
N ILE A 40 2.43 -0.80 9.38
CA ILE A 40 2.81 -0.35 8.06
C ILE A 40 4.28 -0.68 7.78
N ARG A 41 5.17 -0.46 8.76
CA ARG A 41 6.57 -0.82 8.60
C ARG A 41 6.72 -2.32 8.34
N ARG A 42 5.96 -3.13 9.05
CA ARG A 42 6.02 -4.59 8.88
C ARG A 42 5.46 -5.04 7.55
N LEU A 43 4.42 -4.35 7.05
CA LEU A 43 3.93 -4.60 5.70
C LEU A 43 5.02 -4.33 4.67
N ALA A 44 5.69 -3.19 4.79
CA ALA A 44 6.69 -2.80 3.82
C ALA A 44 7.91 -3.70 3.86
N SER A 45 8.25 -4.23 5.03
CA SER A 45 9.45 -5.07 5.19
C SER A 45 9.20 -6.55 4.93
N GLY A 46 7.95 -6.97 4.78
CA GLY A 46 7.63 -8.36 4.53
C GLY A 46 7.29 -9.16 5.77
N GLN A 47 7.28 -8.53 6.94
CA GLN A 47 6.97 -9.23 8.19
C GLN A 47 5.48 -9.47 8.38
N ARG A 48 4.65 -8.74 7.64
CA ARG A 48 3.19 -8.91 7.68
C ARG A 48 2.65 -8.88 6.28
N ASN A 49 1.57 -9.61 6.06
CA ASN A 49 0.87 -9.62 4.79
C ASN A 49 -0.36 -8.73 4.87
N PRO A 50 -0.69 -8.01 3.80
CA PRO A 50 -1.88 -7.18 3.81
C PRO A 50 -3.13 -8.03 3.64
N SER A 51 -4.22 -7.60 4.30
CA SER A 51 -5.54 -8.09 3.98
C SER A 51 -6.12 -7.20 2.88
N ARG A 52 -7.22 -7.64 2.28
CA ARG A 52 -7.90 -6.82 1.28
C ARG A 52 -8.28 -5.46 1.87
N ARG A 53 -8.81 -5.48 3.08
CA ARG A 53 -9.18 -4.24 3.77
C ARG A 53 -7.99 -3.31 3.94
N THR A 54 -6.85 -3.86 4.34
CA THR A 54 -5.64 -3.07 4.54
C THR A 54 -5.21 -2.42 3.22
N VAL A 55 -5.22 -3.17 2.13
CA VAL A 55 -4.84 -2.63 0.82
C VAL A 55 -5.75 -1.47 0.44
N LEU A 56 -7.06 -1.63 0.64
CA LEU A 56 -8.01 -0.59 0.28
C LEU A 56 -7.89 0.65 1.16
N LEU A 57 -7.65 0.47 2.46
CA LEU A 57 -7.45 1.60 3.36
C LEU A 57 -6.22 2.42 2.95
N ILE A 58 -5.14 1.73 2.62
CA ILE A 58 -3.92 2.39 2.18
C ILE A 58 -4.15 3.08 0.83
N ALA A 59 -4.81 2.41 -0.10
CA ALA A 59 -5.05 2.97 -1.43
C ALA A 59 -5.88 4.24 -1.35
N VAL A 60 -6.97 4.22 -0.59
CA VAL A 60 -7.83 5.39 -0.44
C VAL A 60 -7.07 6.52 0.26
N ALA A 61 -6.32 6.20 1.29
CA ALA A 61 -5.57 7.20 2.04
C ALA A 61 -4.55 7.90 1.14
N LEU A 62 -3.82 7.13 0.32
CA LEU A 62 -2.84 7.71 -0.58
C LEU A 62 -3.50 8.56 -1.65
N ARG A 63 -4.60 8.07 -2.23
CA ARG A 63 -5.32 8.82 -3.26
C ARG A 63 -5.81 10.15 -2.75
N ASP A 64 -6.35 10.18 -1.52
CA ASP A 64 -6.93 11.39 -0.96
C ASP A 64 -5.85 12.33 -0.40
N TYR A 65 -4.68 11.81 -0.12
CA TYR A 65 -3.62 12.61 0.50
C TYR A 65 -2.93 13.55 -0.48
N SER A 66 -2.69 13.10 -1.70
CA SER A 66 -1.83 13.84 -2.60
C SER A 66 -2.27 13.72 -4.05
N THR A 67 -2.23 14.85 -4.76
CA THR A 67 -2.55 14.87 -6.19
C THR A 67 -1.45 14.27 -7.06
N VAL A 68 -0.25 14.04 -6.51
CA VAL A 68 0.79 13.37 -7.29
C VAL A 68 0.53 11.88 -7.43
N ILE A 69 -0.36 11.33 -6.60
CA ILE A 69 -0.77 9.94 -6.74
C ILE A 69 -1.88 9.89 -7.77
N THR A 70 -1.65 9.15 -8.84
CA THR A 70 -2.62 9.04 -9.93
C THR A 70 -3.51 7.82 -9.74
N ASP A 71 -4.61 7.80 -10.47
CA ASP A 71 -5.48 6.60 -10.46
C ASP A 71 -4.71 5.38 -10.94
N GLY A 72 -3.80 5.57 -11.89
CA GLY A 72 -2.93 4.48 -12.34
C GLY A 72 -2.04 3.93 -11.24
N ASP A 73 -1.50 4.81 -10.40
CA ASP A 73 -0.68 4.40 -9.26
C ASP A 73 -1.49 3.53 -8.30
N ILE A 74 -2.71 3.95 -8.01
CA ILE A 74 -3.59 3.23 -7.09
C ILE A 74 -3.97 1.87 -7.69
N GLU A 75 -4.28 1.85 -8.98
CA GLU A 75 -4.63 0.61 -9.66
C GLU A 75 -3.49 -0.39 -9.60
N LEU A 76 -2.26 0.06 -9.83
CA LEU A 76 -1.09 -0.80 -9.77
C LEU A 76 -0.84 -1.33 -8.37
N LEU A 77 -1.08 -0.50 -7.35
CA LEU A 77 -0.93 -0.92 -5.97
C LEU A 77 -1.90 -2.05 -5.64
N ILE A 78 -3.17 -1.87 -6.01
CA ILE A 78 -4.20 -2.88 -5.75
C ILE A 78 -3.91 -4.15 -6.54
N LYS A 79 -3.55 -4.00 -7.81
CA LYS A 79 -3.21 -5.14 -8.65
C LYS A 79 -2.03 -5.93 -8.08
N GLY A 80 -1.03 -5.21 -7.59
CA GLY A 80 0.15 -5.85 -7.01
C GLY A 80 -0.16 -6.67 -5.78
N SER A 81 -1.26 -6.38 -5.10
CA SER A 81 -1.69 -7.15 -3.93
C SER A 81 -2.35 -8.47 -4.30
N GLY A 82 -2.81 -8.60 -5.54
CA GLY A 82 -3.54 -9.78 -5.98
C GLY A 82 -5.01 -9.79 -5.60
N PHE A 83 -5.47 -8.78 -4.87
CA PHE A 83 -6.89 -8.70 -4.52
C PHE A 83 -7.66 -7.99 -5.63
N PRO A 84 -8.94 -8.33 -5.83
CA PRO A 84 -9.73 -7.65 -6.85
C PRO A 84 -9.99 -6.20 -6.45
N PRO A 85 -10.01 -5.28 -7.43
CA PRO A 85 -10.32 -3.89 -7.12
C PRO A 85 -11.78 -3.73 -6.75
N PRO A 86 -12.09 -2.72 -5.92
CA PRO A 86 -13.49 -2.43 -5.61
C PRO A 86 -14.16 -1.80 -6.83
N ARG A 87 -15.47 -1.95 -6.90
CA ARG A 87 -16.20 -1.42 -8.05
C ARG A 87 -16.21 0.11 -8.09
N ASN A 88 -16.23 0.72 -6.94
CA ASN A 88 -16.44 2.17 -6.82
C ASN A 88 -15.22 2.91 -6.31
N LEU A 89 -14.06 2.39 -6.55
CA LEU A 89 -12.87 3.07 -6.09
C LEU A 89 -12.52 4.31 -6.96
#